data_794387b77dc066f207f9f7bd553931e7
#
_entry.id   794387b77dc066f207f9f7bd553931e7
#
_cell.length_a   1.000
_cell.length_b   1.000
_cell.length_c   1.000
_cell.angle_alpha   90.00
_cell.angle_beta   90.00
_cell.angle_gamma   90.00
#
_symmetry.space_group_name_H-M   'P 1'
#
loop_
_entity.id
_entity.type
_entity.pdbx_description
1 polymer ?
#
loop_
_entity_poly.entity_id
_entity_poly.type
_entity_poly.pdbx_seq_one_letter_code
_entity_poly.pdbx_strand_id
1 'polypeptide(L)'
;MSDTAIHNEKKLLEMFGVYSWFQALHEDDRRLVIGTSRAESVSHDAWLARRGEPSDHWFGVHNGLLKLAIYDESGKSCTFSGVPPGGWFGEGSVIKRERRKYDVVAIQPSLVLSVPAETFETLLSSSLSFSHFVIGQLNERMGEFIASIQNQRLLRADARVAQSLAQLFNPKLYPSTDLALDISQEELGYLTGLSRQRVNRALQALQQQEILIQAYSKIRILDLEQLRVYGLSPI
;
A
#
# COMPACT_ATOMS: atom_id res chain seq x y z
N MET A 1 2.94 -35.27 -5.27
CA MET A 1 2.87 -33.99 -4.50
C MET A 1 2.30 -34.32 -3.12
N SER A 2 2.86 -33.78 -2.04
CA SER A 2 2.34 -34.04 -0.68
C SER A 2 1.03 -33.29 -0.47
N ASP A 3 0.11 -33.83 0.36
CA ASP A 3 -1.16 -33.16 0.72
C ASP A 3 -0.99 -31.70 1.19
N THR A 4 0.12 -31.42 1.87
CA THR A 4 0.49 -30.08 2.33
C THR A 4 0.76 -29.10 1.18
N ALA A 5 1.41 -29.55 0.08
CA ALA A 5 1.71 -28.72 -1.07
C ALA A 5 0.41 -28.34 -1.82
N ILE A 6 -0.47 -29.32 -2.03
CA ILE A 6 -1.79 -29.12 -2.68
C ILE A 6 -2.65 -28.15 -1.86
N HIS A 7 -2.65 -28.29 -0.54
CA HIS A 7 -3.39 -27.39 0.35
C HIS A 7 -2.88 -25.94 0.29
N ASN A 8 -1.55 -25.76 0.21
CA ASN A 8 -0.92 -24.46 0.10
C ASN A 8 -1.21 -23.78 -1.25
N GLU A 9 -1.14 -24.52 -2.36
CA GLU A 9 -1.49 -24.01 -3.69
C GLU A 9 -2.96 -23.56 -3.77
N LYS A 10 -3.89 -24.35 -3.22
CA LYS A 10 -5.32 -23.98 -3.18
C LYS A 10 -5.52 -22.66 -2.41
N LYS A 11 -4.87 -22.50 -1.25
CA LYS A 11 -4.94 -21.29 -0.45
C LYS A 11 -4.36 -20.09 -1.20
N LEU A 12 -3.23 -20.23 -1.88
CA LEU A 12 -2.66 -19.18 -2.71
C LEU A 12 -3.59 -18.81 -3.86
N LEU A 13 -4.19 -19.78 -4.54
CA LEU A 13 -5.14 -19.53 -5.61
C LEU A 13 -6.36 -18.71 -5.14
N GLU A 14 -6.90 -19.00 -3.97
CA GLU A 14 -7.97 -18.23 -3.34
C GLU A 14 -7.53 -16.79 -3.04
N MET A 15 -6.31 -16.62 -2.49
CA MET A 15 -5.76 -15.29 -2.18
C MET A 15 -5.49 -14.46 -3.45
N PHE A 16 -4.86 -15.04 -4.47
CA PHE A 16 -4.58 -14.34 -5.73
C PHE A 16 -5.85 -14.08 -6.53
N GLY A 17 -6.84 -14.96 -6.41
CA GLY A 17 -8.10 -14.90 -7.17
C GLY A 17 -8.93 -13.64 -6.95
N VAL A 18 -8.68 -12.85 -5.91
CA VAL A 18 -9.38 -11.58 -5.66
C VAL A 18 -8.81 -10.41 -6.49
N TYR A 19 -7.61 -10.56 -7.06
CA TYR A 19 -6.95 -9.48 -7.79
C TYR A 19 -7.26 -9.52 -9.28
N SER A 20 -7.73 -8.39 -9.83
CA SER A 20 -8.13 -8.27 -11.24
C SER A 20 -6.98 -8.57 -12.21
N TRP A 21 -5.75 -8.17 -11.87
CA TRP A 21 -4.59 -8.47 -12.71
C TRP A 21 -4.33 -9.97 -12.84
N PHE A 22 -4.50 -10.72 -11.74
CA PHE A 22 -4.34 -12.18 -11.74
C PHE A 22 -5.46 -12.86 -12.52
N GLN A 23 -6.70 -12.40 -12.37
CA GLN A 23 -7.85 -12.91 -13.12
C GLN A 23 -7.71 -12.71 -14.64
N ALA A 24 -7.03 -11.64 -15.06
CA ALA A 24 -6.77 -11.32 -16.47
C ALA A 24 -5.62 -12.12 -17.11
N LEU A 25 -4.86 -12.91 -16.35
CA LEU A 25 -3.80 -13.76 -16.86
C LEU A 25 -4.33 -14.99 -17.58
N HIS A 26 -3.55 -15.51 -18.53
CA HIS A 26 -3.76 -16.86 -19.08
C HIS A 26 -3.52 -17.93 -18.02
N GLU A 27 -4.06 -19.11 -18.24
CA GLU A 27 -4.00 -20.21 -17.26
C GLU A 27 -2.56 -20.63 -16.93
N ASP A 28 -1.67 -20.67 -17.91
CA ASP A 28 -0.25 -21.03 -17.69
C ASP A 28 0.47 -19.98 -16.84
N ASP A 29 0.20 -18.69 -17.06
CA ASP A 29 0.75 -17.60 -16.25
C ASP A 29 0.22 -17.66 -14.82
N ARG A 30 -1.07 -17.97 -14.63
CA ARG A 30 -1.64 -18.18 -13.28
C ARG A 30 -0.98 -19.36 -12.57
N ARG A 31 -0.76 -20.48 -13.25
CA ARG A 31 -0.03 -21.63 -12.70
C ARG A 31 1.40 -21.25 -12.31
N LEU A 32 2.10 -20.49 -13.16
CA LEU A 32 3.44 -19.99 -12.85
C LEU A 32 3.43 -19.13 -11.57
N VAL A 33 2.51 -18.17 -11.44
CA VAL A 33 2.38 -17.34 -10.23
C VAL A 33 2.14 -18.20 -8.99
N ILE A 34 1.18 -19.11 -9.03
CA ILE A 34 0.85 -19.97 -7.87
C ILE A 34 2.02 -20.89 -7.50
N GLY A 35 2.71 -21.47 -8.50
CA GLY A 35 3.82 -22.40 -8.27
C GLY A 35 5.11 -21.76 -7.74
N THR A 36 5.27 -20.44 -7.90
CA THR A 36 6.50 -19.72 -7.51
C THR A 36 6.32 -18.74 -6.35
N SER A 37 5.08 -18.28 -6.12
CA SER A 37 4.77 -17.29 -5.09
C SER A 37 4.57 -17.91 -3.72
N ARG A 38 4.61 -17.06 -2.70
CA ARG A 38 4.32 -17.44 -1.31
C ARG A 38 3.50 -16.39 -0.60
N ALA A 39 2.81 -16.80 0.46
CA ALA A 39 2.19 -15.90 1.43
C ALA A 39 2.99 -15.95 2.72
N GLU A 40 3.27 -14.80 3.31
CA GLU A 40 4.01 -14.66 4.55
C GLU A 40 3.32 -13.71 5.53
N SER A 41 3.36 -14.08 6.82
CA SER A 41 2.83 -13.25 7.89
C SER A 41 3.94 -12.35 8.43
N VAL A 42 3.65 -11.06 8.54
CA VAL A 42 4.57 -10.04 9.06
C VAL A 42 3.94 -9.47 10.33
N SER A 43 4.62 -9.60 11.46
CA SER A 43 4.14 -9.08 12.74
C SER A 43 4.17 -7.56 12.78
N HIS A 44 3.40 -6.95 13.67
CA HIS A 44 3.46 -5.51 13.95
C HIS A 44 4.91 -5.08 14.23
N ASP A 45 5.33 -3.95 13.67
CA ASP A 45 6.68 -3.37 13.72
C ASP A 45 7.80 -4.23 13.09
N ALA A 46 7.45 -5.39 12.50
CA ALA A 46 8.43 -6.20 11.79
C ALA A 46 8.73 -5.63 10.40
N TRP A 47 9.96 -5.84 9.97
CA TRP A 47 10.46 -5.44 8.65
C TRP A 47 10.18 -6.55 7.64
N LEU A 48 9.45 -6.24 6.58
CA LEU A 48 9.30 -7.13 5.42
C LEU A 48 10.54 -7.06 4.52
N ALA A 49 11.10 -5.86 4.35
CA ALA A 49 12.28 -5.64 3.53
C ALA A 49 13.00 -4.35 3.95
N ARG A 50 14.31 -4.29 3.73
CA ARG A 50 15.14 -3.15 4.10
C ARG A 50 15.71 -2.43 2.89
N ARG A 51 15.88 -1.13 3.01
CA ARG A 51 16.61 -0.31 2.05
C ARG A 51 18.01 -0.90 1.83
N GLY A 52 18.44 -0.97 0.56
CA GLY A 52 19.73 -1.51 0.18
C GLY A 52 19.77 -3.04 -0.01
N GLU A 53 18.73 -3.77 0.38
CA GLU A 53 18.61 -5.20 0.06
C GLU A 53 18.28 -5.42 -1.43
N PRO A 54 18.58 -6.63 -1.99
CA PRO A 54 18.13 -7.00 -3.33
C PRO A 54 16.62 -6.90 -3.48
N SER A 55 16.15 -6.55 -4.69
CA SER A 55 14.72 -6.48 -5.00
C SER A 55 14.25 -7.75 -5.70
N ASP A 56 14.29 -8.88 -4.98
CA ASP A 56 14.04 -10.22 -5.50
C ASP A 56 12.55 -10.58 -5.56
N HIS A 57 11.68 -9.73 -5.02
CA HIS A 57 10.23 -9.97 -4.96
C HIS A 57 9.44 -8.68 -5.20
N TRP A 58 8.32 -8.85 -5.87
CA TRP A 58 7.20 -7.93 -5.93
C TRP A 58 6.18 -8.33 -4.88
N PHE A 59 5.66 -7.38 -4.11
CA PHE A 59 4.83 -7.65 -2.94
C PHE A 59 3.41 -7.13 -3.09
N GLY A 60 2.45 -7.90 -2.58
CA GLY A 60 1.05 -7.51 -2.46
C GLY A 60 0.55 -7.65 -1.02
N VAL A 61 -0.12 -6.65 -0.49
CA VAL A 61 -0.76 -6.71 0.84
C VAL A 61 -2.12 -7.37 0.70
N HIS A 62 -2.26 -8.57 1.25
CA HIS A 62 -3.55 -9.28 1.26
C HIS A 62 -4.41 -8.83 2.44
N ASN A 63 -3.79 -8.63 3.60
CA ASN A 63 -4.44 -8.11 4.80
C ASN A 63 -3.43 -7.33 5.64
N GLY A 64 -3.89 -6.39 6.47
CA GLY A 64 -3.05 -5.57 7.32
C GLY A 64 -2.72 -4.21 6.70
N LEU A 65 -1.63 -3.59 7.16
CA LEU A 65 -1.17 -2.28 6.68
C LEU A 65 0.34 -2.21 6.80
N LEU A 66 1.01 -1.94 5.68
CA LEU A 66 2.44 -1.68 5.64
C LEU A 66 2.71 -0.19 5.43
N LYS A 67 3.91 0.26 5.80
CA LYS A 67 4.44 1.58 5.43
C LYS A 67 5.72 1.45 4.62
N LEU A 68 5.88 2.36 3.67
CA LEU A 68 7.11 2.58 2.93
C LEU A 68 7.81 3.80 3.54
N ALA A 69 8.99 3.60 4.11
CA ALA A 69 9.70 4.63 4.86
C ALA A 69 11.20 4.63 4.60
N ILE A 70 11.85 5.72 4.95
CA ILE A 70 13.30 5.81 5.02
C ILE A 70 13.65 6.24 6.44
N TYR A 71 14.63 5.56 7.04
CA TYR A 71 15.19 5.91 8.32
C TYR A 71 16.59 6.47 8.11
N ASP A 72 16.92 7.56 8.80
CA ASP A 72 18.28 8.07 8.86
C ASP A 72 19.09 7.39 9.99
N GLU A 73 20.39 7.68 10.05
CA GLU A 73 21.28 7.12 11.07
C GLU A 73 20.91 7.54 12.51
N SER A 74 20.19 8.64 12.68
CA SER A 74 19.67 9.11 13.97
C SER A 74 18.38 8.42 14.41
N GLY A 75 17.81 7.55 13.57
CA GLY A 75 16.54 6.88 13.80
C GLY A 75 15.32 7.74 13.43
N LYS A 76 15.50 8.93 12.87
CA LYS A 76 14.41 9.74 12.35
C LYS A 76 13.88 9.11 11.08
N SER A 77 12.56 8.96 10.99
CA SER A 77 11.90 8.35 9.84
C SER A 77 11.13 9.36 9.00
N CYS A 78 11.08 9.09 7.71
CA CYS A 78 10.17 9.72 6.76
C CYS A 78 9.32 8.63 6.11
N THR A 79 8.04 8.58 6.45
CA THR A 79 7.06 7.72 5.81
C THR A 79 6.47 8.47 4.61
N PHE A 80 6.53 7.88 3.43
CA PHE A 80 6.03 8.52 2.21
C PHE A 80 4.82 7.81 1.60
N SER A 81 4.51 6.58 2.05
CA SER A 81 3.29 5.88 1.64
C SER A 81 2.89 4.84 2.68
N GLY A 82 1.58 4.69 2.89
CA GLY A 82 0.98 3.50 3.45
C GLY A 82 0.54 2.57 2.33
N VAL A 83 0.54 1.25 2.58
CA VAL A 83 0.06 0.23 1.64
C VAL A 83 -0.97 -0.63 2.34
N PRO A 84 -2.26 -0.31 2.19
CA PRO A 84 -3.38 -1.10 2.72
C PRO A 84 -3.66 -2.35 1.87
N PRO A 85 -4.67 -3.17 2.25
CA PRO A 85 -5.06 -4.36 1.49
C PRO A 85 -5.38 -4.06 0.02
N GLY A 86 -4.98 -4.96 -0.86
CA GLY A 86 -5.10 -4.79 -2.31
C GLY A 86 -3.91 -4.08 -2.96
N GLY A 87 -3.06 -3.42 -2.16
CA GLY A 87 -1.90 -2.69 -2.66
C GLY A 87 -0.74 -3.60 -3.05
N TRP A 88 -0.17 -3.34 -4.23
CA TRP A 88 1.02 -3.99 -4.76
C TRP A 88 2.16 -2.98 -4.87
N PHE A 89 3.40 -3.39 -4.55
CA PHE A 89 4.54 -2.48 -4.55
C PHE A 89 5.88 -3.18 -4.78
N GLY A 90 6.93 -2.41 -5.11
CA GLY A 90 8.27 -2.91 -5.36
C GLY A 90 8.61 -3.08 -6.84
N GLU A 91 7.62 -2.92 -7.74
CA GLU A 91 7.75 -3.06 -9.19
C GLU A 91 8.87 -2.21 -9.77
N GLY A 92 9.02 -0.97 -9.30
CA GLY A 92 10.03 -0.07 -9.84
C GLY A 92 11.47 -0.55 -9.63
N SER A 93 11.76 -1.14 -8.48
CA SER A 93 13.09 -1.69 -8.19
C SER A 93 13.30 -3.05 -8.87
N VAL A 94 12.26 -3.87 -9.00
CA VAL A 94 12.30 -5.16 -9.73
C VAL A 94 12.58 -4.91 -11.21
N ILE A 95 11.83 -4.02 -11.88
CA ILE A 95 12.01 -3.68 -13.30
C ILE A 95 13.44 -3.20 -13.59
N LYS A 96 14.01 -2.39 -12.69
CA LYS A 96 15.36 -1.83 -12.85
C LYS A 96 16.47 -2.76 -12.37
N ARG A 97 16.13 -3.89 -11.76
CA ARG A 97 17.08 -4.81 -11.14
C ARG A 97 18.03 -4.11 -10.16
N GLU A 98 17.50 -3.16 -9.40
CA GLU A 98 18.27 -2.36 -8.44
C GLU A 98 17.94 -2.73 -7.00
N ARG A 99 18.80 -2.30 -6.07
CA ARG A 99 18.54 -2.47 -4.64
C ARG A 99 17.34 -1.63 -4.19
N ARG A 100 16.61 -2.10 -3.18
CA ARG A 100 15.45 -1.40 -2.62
C ARG A 100 15.80 0.02 -2.18
N LYS A 101 14.94 0.96 -2.53
CA LYS A 101 15.14 2.40 -2.24
C LYS A 101 14.60 2.82 -0.87
N TYR A 102 13.79 1.97 -0.25
CA TYR A 102 13.08 2.24 1.00
C TYR A 102 12.91 0.97 1.83
N ASP A 103 12.61 1.19 3.09
CA ASP A 103 12.25 0.16 4.06
C ASP A 103 10.75 -0.12 3.97
N VAL A 104 10.36 -1.37 4.27
CA VAL A 104 8.98 -1.82 4.34
C VAL A 104 8.72 -2.38 5.72
N VAL A 105 7.83 -1.74 6.47
CA VAL A 105 7.53 -2.10 7.87
C VAL A 105 6.03 -2.30 8.04
N ALA A 106 5.65 -3.32 8.81
CA ALA A 106 4.26 -3.57 9.11
C ALA A 106 3.75 -2.64 10.23
N ILE A 107 2.75 -1.81 9.93
CA ILE A 107 2.04 -0.98 10.94
C ILE A 107 1.07 -1.85 11.75
N GLN A 108 0.61 -2.94 11.17
CA GLN A 108 -0.26 -3.94 11.79
C GLN A 108 0.24 -5.35 11.43
N PRO A 109 -0.18 -6.40 12.17
CA PRO A 109 0.01 -7.76 11.69
C PRO A 109 -0.56 -7.90 10.29
N SER A 110 0.27 -8.29 9.34
CA SER A 110 -0.05 -8.26 7.91
C SER A 110 0.19 -9.61 7.27
N LEU A 111 -0.64 -9.94 6.27
CA LEU A 111 -0.44 -11.07 5.39
C LEU A 111 -0.05 -10.55 4.01
N VAL A 112 1.15 -10.92 3.55
CA VAL A 112 1.76 -10.41 2.32
C VAL A 112 1.95 -11.53 1.32
N LEU A 113 1.61 -11.26 0.07
CA LEU A 113 1.90 -12.12 -1.07
C LEU A 113 3.22 -11.67 -1.70
N SER A 114 4.13 -12.62 -1.94
CA SER A 114 5.46 -12.36 -2.50
C SER A 114 5.57 -13.11 -3.84
N VAL A 115 5.72 -12.36 -4.92
CA VAL A 115 5.95 -12.87 -6.28
C VAL A 115 7.44 -12.69 -6.60
N PRO A 116 8.17 -13.75 -6.96
CA PRO A 116 9.59 -13.65 -7.34
C PRO A 116 9.80 -12.68 -8.52
N ALA A 117 10.93 -11.98 -8.53
CA ALA A 117 11.29 -11.05 -9.61
C ALA A 117 11.31 -11.71 -10.98
N GLU A 118 11.80 -12.97 -11.08
CA GLU A 118 11.81 -13.73 -12.33
C GLU A 118 10.39 -14.00 -12.86
N THR A 119 9.45 -14.35 -11.97
CA THR A 119 8.04 -14.52 -12.33
C THR A 119 7.43 -13.22 -12.78
N PHE A 120 7.68 -12.13 -12.05
CA PHE A 120 7.22 -10.80 -12.43
C PHE A 120 7.75 -10.37 -13.81
N GLU A 121 9.04 -10.57 -14.09
CA GLU A 121 9.67 -10.26 -15.38
C GLU A 121 9.09 -11.12 -16.52
N THR A 122 8.84 -12.40 -16.25
CA THR A 122 8.17 -13.30 -17.23
C THR A 122 6.79 -12.76 -17.58
N LEU A 123 5.96 -12.44 -16.59
CA LEU A 123 4.62 -11.86 -16.82
C LEU A 123 4.69 -10.52 -17.54
N LEU A 124 5.66 -9.67 -17.19
CA LEU A 124 5.84 -8.36 -17.81
C LEU A 124 6.17 -8.49 -19.31
N SER A 125 6.88 -9.53 -19.72
CA SER A 125 7.28 -9.78 -21.11
C SER A 125 6.24 -10.58 -21.90
N SER A 126 5.49 -11.48 -21.26
CA SER A 126 4.55 -12.40 -21.94
C SER A 126 3.11 -11.92 -21.93
N SER A 127 2.68 -11.17 -20.91
CA SER A 127 1.30 -10.77 -20.70
C SER A 127 1.07 -9.27 -20.89
N LEU A 128 0.44 -8.91 -22.00
CA LEU A 128 0.10 -7.49 -22.28
C LEU A 128 -0.84 -6.91 -21.23
N SER A 129 -1.80 -7.70 -20.72
CA SER A 129 -2.73 -7.27 -19.67
C SER A 129 -1.99 -6.95 -18.37
N PHE A 130 -1.00 -7.77 -18.00
CA PHE A 130 -0.16 -7.53 -16.83
C PHE A 130 0.73 -6.30 -17.01
N SER A 131 1.34 -6.12 -18.19
CA SER A 131 2.15 -4.93 -18.50
C SER A 131 1.33 -3.64 -18.39
N HIS A 132 0.10 -3.64 -18.93
CA HIS A 132 -0.81 -2.49 -18.79
C HIS A 132 -1.21 -2.23 -17.34
N PHE A 133 -1.45 -3.29 -16.55
CA PHE A 133 -1.70 -3.15 -15.11
C PHE A 133 -0.51 -2.48 -14.41
N VAL A 134 0.72 -2.94 -14.63
CA VAL A 134 1.94 -2.37 -14.02
C VAL A 134 2.15 -0.92 -14.42
N ILE A 135 1.99 -0.58 -15.70
CA ILE A 135 2.05 0.81 -16.20
C ILE A 135 1.00 1.68 -15.50
N GLY A 136 -0.24 1.17 -15.36
CA GLY A 136 -1.32 1.86 -14.65
C GLY A 136 -0.97 2.12 -13.19
N GLN A 137 -0.42 1.13 -12.48
CA GLN A 137 0.02 1.26 -11.09
C GLN A 137 1.13 2.32 -10.93
N LEU A 138 2.15 2.28 -11.80
CA LEU A 138 3.25 3.26 -11.77
C LEU A 138 2.75 4.67 -12.04
N ASN A 139 1.86 4.85 -13.02
CA ASN A 139 1.30 6.15 -13.36
C ASN A 139 0.42 6.73 -12.24
N GLU A 140 -0.44 5.89 -11.64
CA GLU A 140 -1.30 6.30 -10.53
C GLU A 140 -0.46 6.69 -9.31
N ARG A 141 0.57 5.92 -8.98
CA ARG A 141 1.48 6.19 -7.88
C ARG A 141 2.30 7.47 -8.10
N MET A 142 2.71 7.74 -9.34
CA MET A 142 3.35 9.01 -9.69
C MET A 142 2.42 10.20 -9.44
N GLY A 143 1.14 10.08 -9.80
CA GLY A 143 0.12 11.08 -9.51
C GLY A 143 -0.02 11.33 -8.00
N GLU A 144 -0.07 10.27 -7.18
CA GLU A 144 -0.11 10.40 -5.72
C GLU A 144 1.12 11.09 -5.14
N PHE A 145 2.33 10.80 -5.65
CA PHE A 145 3.54 11.48 -5.19
C PHE A 145 3.54 12.97 -5.54
N ILE A 146 3.11 13.32 -6.74
CA ILE A 146 2.95 14.74 -7.13
C ILE A 146 1.95 15.43 -6.21
N ALA A 147 0.79 14.83 -5.98
CA ALA A 147 -0.23 15.35 -5.06
C ALA A 147 0.30 15.48 -3.63
N SER A 148 1.06 14.51 -3.13
CA SER A 148 1.66 14.54 -1.79
C SER A 148 2.63 15.72 -1.63
N ILE A 149 3.49 15.98 -2.63
CA ILE A 149 4.40 17.13 -2.61
C ILE A 149 3.61 18.46 -2.61
N GLN A 150 2.57 18.55 -3.44
CA GLN A 150 1.69 19.71 -3.50
C GLN A 150 0.98 19.94 -2.15
N ASN A 151 0.39 18.88 -1.58
CA ASN A 151 -0.34 18.91 -0.32
C ASN A 151 0.56 19.36 0.84
N GLN A 152 1.81 18.88 0.89
CA GLN A 152 2.77 19.28 1.92
C GLN A 152 3.13 20.76 1.85
N ARG A 153 3.14 21.37 0.68
CA ARG A 153 3.54 22.76 0.47
C ARG A 153 2.39 23.75 0.57
N LEU A 154 1.18 23.36 0.16
CA LEU A 154 0.07 24.29 -0.05
C LEU A 154 -1.07 24.12 0.94
N LEU A 155 -1.26 22.93 1.53
CA LEU A 155 -2.41 22.65 2.36
C LEU A 155 -2.15 22.91 3.85
N ARG A 156 -3.20 23.33 4.56
CA ARG A 156 -3.24 23.39 6.02
C ARG A 156 -3.24 21.98 6.62
N ALA A 157 -2.99 21.90 7.93
CA ALA A 157 -2.78 20.62 8.60
C ALA A 157 -3.99 19.67 8.50
N ASP A 158 -5.19 20.19 8.66
CA ASP A 158 -6.45 19.44 8.55
C ASP A 158 -6.66 18.86 7.13
N ALA A 159 -6.48 19.69 6.12
CA ALA A 159 -6.54 19.28 4.73
C ALA A 159 -5.44 18.27 4.36
N ARG A 160 -4.22 18.45 4.88
CA ARG A 160 -3.12 17.47 4.66
C ARG A 160 -3.46 16.09 5.23
N VAL A 161 -4.03 16.03 6.44
CA VAL A 161 -4.47 14.76 7.04
C VAL A 161 -5.59 14.14 6.22
N ALA A 162 -6.58 14.94 5.78
CA ALA A 162 -7.67 14.45 4.94
C ALA A 162 -7.16 13.87 3.63
N GLN A 163 -6.28 14.58 2.91
CA GLN A 163 -5.71 14.12 1.66
C GLN A 163 -4.82 12.87 1.81
N SER A 164 -4.00 12.81 2.87
CA SER A 164 -3.19 11.63 3.16
C SER A 164 -4.04 10.40 3.51
N LEU A 165 -5.14 10.57 4.22
CA LEU A 165 -6.12 9.51 4.47
C LEU A 165 -6.81 9.09 3.16
N ALA A 166 -7.25 10.04 2.33
CA ALA A 166 -7.92 9.75 1.06
C ALA A 166 -7.05 8.92 0.11
N GLN A 167 -5.74 9.15 0.10
CA GLN A 167 -4.78 8.35 -0.68
C GLN A 167 -4.78 6.86 -0.27
N LEU A 168 -4.97 6.53 1.01
CA LEU A 168 -5.05 5.14 1.47
C LEU A 168 -6.34 4.41 1.01
N PHE A 169 -7.28 5.14 0.43
CA PHE A 169 -8.53 4.63 -0.16
C PHE A 169 -8.58 4.84 -1.68
N ASN A 170 -7.43 4.94 -2.34
CA ASN A 170 -7.37 5.03 -3.79
C ASN A 170 -7.83 3.70 -4.43
N PRO A 171 -8.97 3.66 -5.14
CA PRO A 171 -9.54 2.41 -5.63
C PRO A 171 -8.72 1.75 -6.75
N LYS A 172 -7.82 2.49 -7.41
CA LYS A 172 -6.95 1.95 -8.45
C LYS A 172 -5.72 1.26 -7.86
N LEU A 173 -5.17 1.81 -6.77
CA LEU A 173 -4.02 1.22 -6.08
C LEU A 173 -4.43 0.20 -5.02
N TYR A 174 -5.58 0.41 -4.35
CA TYR A 174 -6.04 -0.33 -3.17
C TYR A 174 -7.51 -0.75 -3.30
N PRO A 175 -7.86 -1.59 -4.29
CA PRO A 175 -9.26 -1.91 -4.59
C PRO A 175 -9.96 -2.71 -3.49
N SER A 176 -9.21 -3.33 -2.58
CA SER A 176 -9.73 -4.19 -1.51
C SER A 176 -9.81 -3.52 -0.15
N THR A 177 -9.64 -2.19 -0.09
CA THR A 177 -9.61 -1.46 1.19
C THR A 177 -11.02 -1.13 1.65
N ASP A 178 -11.40 -1.62 2.84
CA ASP A 178 -12.59 -1.16 3.56
C ASP A 178 -12.42 0.31 3.97
N LEU A 179 -13.54 1.02 4.19
CA LEU A 179 -13.54 2.41 4.67
C LEU A 179 -13.14 2.53 6.16
N ALA A 180 -12.33 1.59 6.63
CA ALA A 180 -11.79 1.57 7.98
C ALA A 180 -10.30 1.23 7.97
N LEU A 181 -9.52 1.97 8.75
CA LEU A 181 -8.09 1.77 8.93
C LEU A 181 -7.76 1.68 10.41
N ASP A 182 -6.89 0.76 10.76
CA ASP A 182 -6.26 0.71 12.08
C ASP A 182 -4.87 1.36 11.98
N ILE A 183 -4.82 2.67 12.18
CA ILE A 183 -3.60 3.48 12.09
C ILE A 183 -3.55 4.47 13.25
N SER A 184 -2.41 4.54 13.94
CA SER A 184 -2.23 5.45 15.05
C SER A 184 -2.06 6.90 14.57
N GLN A 185 -2.36 7.86 15.48
CA GLN A 185 -2.09 9.28 15.20
C GLN A 185 -0.60 9.58 15.01
N GLU A 186 0.26 8.76 15.57
CA GLU A 186 1.71 8.85 15.39
C GLU A 186 2.12 8.44 13.98
N GLU A 187 1.62 7.31 13.49
CA GLU A 187 1.86 6.86 12.12
C GLU A 187 1.29 7.83 11.08
N LEU A 188 0.10 8.38 11.33
CA LEU A 188 -0.42 9.48 10.51
C LEU A 188 0.47 10.73 10.59
N GLY A 189 1.09 10.98 11.73
CA GLY A 189 2.08 12.03 11.89
C GLY A 189 3.29 11.83 10.98
N TYR A 190 3.83 10.63 10.91
CA TYR A 190 4.93 10.28 10.01
C TYR A 190 4.51 10.42 8.53
N LEU A 191 3.31 9.97 8.19
CA LEU A 191 2.79 10.02 6.82
C LEU A 191 2.55 11.46 6.35
N THR A 192 2.05 12.33 7.24
CA THR A 192 1.69 13.71 6.91
C THR A 192 2.81 14.72 7.18
N GLY A 193 3.89 14.33 7.86
CA GLY A 193 4.92 15.25 8.36
C GLY A 193 4.40 16.22 9.41
N LEU A 194 3.43 15.80 10.23
CA LEU A 194 2.82 16.60 11.30
C LEU A 194 3.08 15.97 12.67
N SER A 195 3.10 16.80 13.71
CA SER A 195 3.12 16.27 15.08
C SER A 195 1.80 15.58 15.42
N ARG A 196 1.86 14.56 16.32
CA ARG A 196 0.70 13.82 16.83
C ARG A 196 -0.43 14.77 17.30
N GLN A 197 -0.08 15.89 17.97
CA GLN A 197 -1.08 16.88 18.42
C GLN A 197 -1.80 17.56 17.24
N ARG A 198 -1.06 17.90 16.17
CA ARG A 198 -1.67 18.51 14.98
C ARG A 198 -2.56 17.50 14.24
N VAL A 199 -2.15 16.24 14.14
CA VAL A 199 -2.97 15.16 13.60
C VAL A 199 -4.25 15.00 14.41
N ASN A 200 -4.15 14.94 15.74
CA ASN A 200 -5.33 14.81 16.59
C ASN A 200 -6.34 15.97 16.37
N ARG A 201 -5.88 17.22 16.32
CA ARG A 201 -6.75 18.38 16.03
C ARG A 201 -7.40 18.28 14.64
N ALA A 202 -6.64 17.84 13.65
CA ALA A 202 -7.16 17.64 12.30
C ALA A 202 -8.25 16.55 12.26
N LEU A 203 -8.02 15.41 12.90
CA LEU A 203 -9.02 14.34 13.00
C LEU A 203 -10.28 14.78 13.74
N GLN A 204 -10.16 15.58 14.82
CA GLN A 204 -11.31 16.15 15.51
C GLN A 204 -12.11 17.10 14.59
N ALA A 205 -11.44 17.93 13.79
CA ALA A 205 -12.12 18.82 12.84
C ALA A 205 -12.87 18.02 11.75
N LEU A 206 -12.28 16.93 11.23
CA LEU A 206 -12.94 16.05 10.26
C LEU A 206 -14.12 15.31 10.88
N GLN A 207 -14.00 14.88 12.14
CA GLN A 207 -15.09 14.21 12.87
C GLN A 207 -16.26 15.17 13.16
N GLN A 208 -15.99 16.44 13.50
CA GLN A 208 -17.02 17.46 13.68
C GLN A 208 -17.83 17.75 12.41
N GLN A 209 -17.24 17.49 11.24
CA GLN A 209 -17.91 17.60 9.95
C GLN A 209 -18.50 16.26 9.45
N GLU A 210 -18.55 15.25 10.33
CA GLU A 210 -19.10 13.92 10.04
C GLU A 210 -18.40 13.20 8.85
N ILE A 211 -17.17 13.58 8.52
CA ILE A 211 -16.39 12.95 7.42
C ILE A 211 -15.83 11.61 7.86
N LEU A 212 -15.46 11.48 9.14
CA LEU A 212 -14.93 10.25 9.72
C LEU A 212 -15.33 10.13 11.20
N ILE A 213 -15.16 8.89 11.72
CA ILE A 213 -15.21 8.61 13.16
C ILE A 213 -13.84 8.04 13.57
N GLN A 214 -13.31 8.55 14.68
CA GLN A 214 -12.09 8.05 15.30
C GLN A 214 -12.42 7.37 16.64
N ALA A 215 -11.90 6.14 16.83
CA ALA A 215 -11.93 5.41 18.09
C ALA A 215 -10.58 4.74 18.33
N TYR A 216 -9.78 5.24 19.28
CA TYR A 216 -8.40 4.80 19.55
C TYR A 216 -7.52 4.90 18.28
N SER A 217 -6.99 3.75 17.79
CA SER A 217 -6.22 3.65 16.55
C SER A 217 -7.08 3.44 15.30
N LYS A 218 -8.40 3.24 15.47
CA LYS A 218 -9.30 2.97 14.33
C LYS A 218 -9.92 4.24 13.80
N ILE A 219 -9.82 4.42 12.50
CA ILE A 219 -10.44 5.51 11.76
C ILE A 219 -11.41 4.88 10.76
N ARG A 220 -12.68 5.28 10.83
CA ARG A 220 -13.70 4.89 9.85
C ARG A 220 -14.10 6.12 9.06
N ILE A 221 -14.00 6.03 7.76
CA ILE A 221 -14.46 7.08 6.85
C ILE A 221 -15.97 6.93 6.66
N LEU A 222 -16.69 8.03 6.85
CA LEU A 222 -18.14 8.11 6.65
C LEU A 222 -18.48 8.65 5.26
N ASP A 223 -17.70 9.63 4.80
CA ASP A 223 -17.86 10.25 3.48
C ASP A 223 -16.49 10.37 2.80
N LEU A 224 -16.20 9.44 1.90
CA LEU A 224 -14.94 9.41 1.16
C LEU A 224 -14.85 10.54 0.13
N GLU A 225 -15.97 10.92 -0.49
CA GLU A 225 -15.97 11.99 -1.48
C GLU A 225 -15.70 13.34 -0.83
N GLN A 226 -16.34 13.60 0.31
CA GLN A 226 -16.06 14.81 1.08
C GLN A 226 -14.61 14.81 1.61
N LEU A 227 -14.07 13.67 2.03
CA LEU A 227 -12.67 13.54 2.45
C LEU A 227 -11.71 13.89 1.30
N ARG A 228 -12.00 13.44 0.07
CA ARG A 228 -11.19 13.69 -1.14
C ARG A 228 -11.12 15.15 -1.53
N VAL A 229 -12.19 15.91 -1.32
CA VAL A 229 -12.24 17.34 -1.68
C VAL A 229 -11.93 18.26 -0.52
N TYR A 230 -11.75 17.72 0.69
CA TYR A 230 -11.55 18.53 1.90
C TYR A 230 -10.30 19.42 1.81
N GLY A 231 -10.53 20.72 1.96
CA GLY A 231 -9.46 21.73 1.93
C GLY A 231 -8.85 22.00 0.56
N LEU A 232 -9.40 21.41 -0.51
CA LEU A 232 -9.06 21.76 -1.87
C LEU A 232 -9.91 22.94 -2.32
N SER A 233 -9.29 23.91 -3.03
CA SER A 233 -10.06 24.96 -3.70
C SER A 233 -10.84 24.35 -4.88
N PRO A 234 -12.09 24.77 -5.14
CA PRO A 234 -12.76 24.39 -6.38
C PRO A 234 -11.90 24.80 -7.58
N ILE A 235 -11.72 23.85 -8.50
CA ILE A 235 -11.06 24.09 -9.81
C ILE A 235 -12.07 24.80 -10.72
#